data_c07deda38acd4c2e32427eb7bbf0e2ca
#
_entry.id   c07deda38acd4c2e32427eb7bbf0e2ca
#
_cell.length_a   1.000
_cell.length_b   1.000
_cell.length_c   1.000
_cell.angle_alpha   90.00
_cell.angle_beta   90.00
_cell.angle_gamma   90.00
#
_symmetry.space_group_name_H-M   'P 1'
#
loop_
_entity.id
_entity.type
_entity.pdbx_description
1 polymer ?
#
loop_
_entity_poly.entity_id
_entity_poly.type
_entity_poly.pdbx_seq_one_letter_code
_entity_poly.pdbx_strand_id
1 'polypeptide(L)'
;SYAIKNSKGKNNFTGVDTSSLDTTADGKEYIIGDRGKKEVMSESYGFNLGYDFTEDRKLTYKFTHSNYTWKYTDPRSYLPAGFSKPSGVPASTFFGNRGWRVYDMHSLTYNDQKDKIHAHFGMTDYTKSGYITPDKTVKASHTFDGAGSKTSYPSKSWDFDLNKRWTAGSHTILFGGSYGKDRFDETIYKTVSDWKSWDSAVKGNKDDQWLGGKAKSWALYIQDKWKLSSRWAAYIGGRYDYYEKYGGYNYYRGKAPTRLESDSYHQFSPKLSASYALDNHTNLYLSFGKSFAPPLLYQLYRYAEPSYGGRYEPNPSLKPETTTNWELGIKKDLGKTKISADVFYARTKDYIDLVTIGKTAKGAAIKTYKNVGEARTHGAELSVTHKFSDLWSVYANYTWQLGKVADADNGYAMGRDYEIPRHLFHSGVTYTNHPWTVNVDSMF
;
A
#
# COMPACT_ATOMS: atom_id res chain seq x y z
N SER A 1 -17.82 -13.44 -8.74
CA SER A 1 -17.80 -13.30 -7.27
C SER A 1 -18.36 -11.95 -6.86
N TYR A 2 -19.09 -11.92 -5.80
CA TYR A 2 -19.62 -10.70 -5.18
C TYR A 2 -19.34 -10.77 -3.68
N ALA A 3 -18.81 -9.69 -3.11
CA ALA A 3 -18.52 -9.60 -1.69
C ALA A 3 -18.89 -8.22 -1.16
N ILE A 4 -19.58 -8.19 -0.02
CA ILE A 4 -19.87 -6.96 0.75
C ILE A 4 -19.28 -7.13 2.15
N LYS A 5 -18.56 -6.11 2.60
CA LYS A 5 -18.10 -5.99 3.98
C LYS A 5 -18.56 -4.67 4.57
N ASN A 6 -19.37 -4.73 5.60
CA ASN A 6 -19.76 -3.59 6.41
C ASN A 6 -19.10 -3.67 7.78
N SER A 7 -18.51 -2.58 8.23
CA SER A 7 -17.93 -2.45 9.56
C SER A 7 -18.36 -1.13 10.18
N LYS A 8 -18.98 -1.22 11.37
CA LYS A 8 -19.26 -0.06 12.24
C LYS A 8 -18.26 -0.04 13.37
N GLY A 9 -17.28 0.85 13.29
CA GLY A 9 -16.29 1.04 14.33
C GLY A 9 -16.87 1.60 15.63
N LYS A 10 -16.12 1.48 16.71
CA LYS A 10 -16.42 2.16 17.99
C LYS A 10 -16.29 3.69 17.83
N ASN A 11 -16.91 4.45 18.72
CA ASN A 11 -16.66 5.90 18.81
C ASN A 11 -15.16 6.14 19.02
N ASN A 12 -14.61 7.13 18.33
CA ASN A 12 -13.18 7.48 18.39
C ASN A 12 -12.82 8.22 19.69
N PHE A 13 -13.27 7.71 20.84
CA PHE A 13 -12.84 8.17 22.17
C PHE A 13 -11.61 7.43 22.70
N THR A 14 -11.20 6.35 22.07
CA THR A 14 -10.19 5.42 22.63
C THR A 14 -8.74 5.71 22.27
N GLY A 15 -8.50 6.71 21.44
CA GLY A 15 -7.18 7.31 21.30
C GLY A 15 -7.41 8.80 21.43
N VAL A 16 -6.72 9.44 22.33
CA VAL A 16 -6.76 10.90 22.47
C VAL A 16 -6.41 11.51 21.12
N ASP A 17 -7.44 11.71 20.28
CA ASP A 17 -7.26 12.47 19.06
C ASP A 17 -7.08 13.92 19.50
N THR A 18 -5.85 14.41 19.41
CA THR A 18 -5.48 15.78 19.78
C THR A 18 -6.37 16.83 19.11
N SER A 19 -7.05 16.50 18.02
CA SER A 19 -8.03 17.38 17.37
C SER A 19 -9.34 17.54 18.15
N SER A 20 -9.64 16.63 19.08
CA SER A 20 -10.81 16.67 19.96
C SER A 20 -10.52 17.28 21.33
N LEU A 21 -9.26 17.63 21.60
CA LEU A 21 -8.83 18.25 22.84
C LEU A 21 -8.54 19.73 22.64
N ASP A 22 -8.69 20.49 23.69
CA ASP A 22 -8.22 21.87 23.79
C ASP A 22 -7.62 22.10 25.17
N THR A 23 -6.65 23.00 25.25
CA THR A 23 -5.90 23.30 26.47
C THR A 23 -6.34 24.64 27.02
N THR A 24 -6.70 24.70 28.30
CA THR A 24 -7.00 25.93 29.01
C THR A 24 -5.72 26.71 29.35
N ALA A 25 -5.88 27.98 29.78
CA ALA A 25 -4.76 28.81 30.19
C ALA A 25 -3.99 28.25 31.41
N ASP A 26 -4.63 27.38 32.20
CA ASP A 26 -4.02 26.66 33.32
C ASP A 26 -3.38 25.30 32.92
N GLY A 27 -3.28 25.03 31.62
CA GLY A 27 -2.67 23.80 31.08
C GLY A 27 -3.56 22.56 31.13
N LYS A 28 -4.82 22.67 31.60
CA LYS A 28 -5.73 21.53 31.58
C LYS A 28 -6.27 21.27 30.19
N GLU A 29 -6.35 20.01 29.83
CA GLU A 29 -6.95 19.54 28.59
C GLU A 29 -8.39 19.09 28.84
N TYR A 30 -9.28 19.39 27.92
CA TYR A 30 -10.65 18.93 27.93
C TYR A 30 -11.16 18.57 26.53
N ILE A 31 -12.09 17.64 26.47
CA ILE A 31 -12.65 17.16 25.21
C ILE A 31 -13.67 18.18 24.70
N ILE A 32 -13.47 18.69 23.49
CA ILE A 32 -14.34 19.69 22.85
C ILE A 32 -15.34 19.08 21.87
N GLY A 33 -15.21 17.79 21.56
CA GLY A 33 -16.12 17.10 20.65
C GLY A 33 -15.75 15.64 20.43
N ASP A 34 -16.55 14.97 19.61
CA ASP A 34 -16.43 13.57 19.23
C ASP A 34 -16.62 13.45 17.72
N ARG A 35 -15.71 12.75 17.03
CA ARG A 35 -15.83 12.46 15.58
C ARG A 35 -16.96 11.49 15.25
N GLY A 36 -17.52 10.83 16.25
CA GLY A 36 -18.50 9.79 16.07
C GLY A 36 -17.90 8.44 15.64
N LYS A 37 -18.74 7.59 15.09
CA LYS A 37 -18.36 6.24 14.66
C LYS A 37 -17.80 6.27 13.25
N LYS A 38 -16.68 5.58 13.03
CA LYS A 38 -16.17 5.34 11.68
C LYS A 38 -16.88 4.13 11.09
N GLU A 39 -17.66 4.37 10.05
CA GLU A 39 -18.28 3.32 9.25
C GLU A 39 -17.43 3.08 7.99
N VAL A 40 -17.28 1.81 7.64
CA VAL A 40 -16.58 1.37 6.43
C VAL A 40 -17.51 0.42 5.69
N MET A 41 -17.67 0.66 4.39
CA MET A 41 -18.33 -0.23 3.47
C MET A 41 -17.35 -0.63 2.38
N SER A 42 -17.26 -1.93 2.09
CA SER A 42 -16.51 -2.46 0.96
C SER A 42 -17.42 -3.37 0.17
N GLU A 43 -17.53 -3.10 -1.11
CA GLU A 43 -18.30 -3.87 -2.07
C GLU A 43 -17.39 -4.23 -3.24
N SER A 44 -17.39 -5.49 -3.64
CA SER A 44 -16.59 -5.92 -4.78
C SER A 44 -17.35 -6.97 -5.56
N TYR A 45 -17.31 -6.86 -6.88
CA TYR A 45 -17.81 -7.87 -7.78
C TYR A 45 -16.84 -8.09 -8.94
N GLY A 46 -16.90 -9.25 -9.52
CA GLY A 46 -16.05 -9.58 -10.65
C GLY A 46 -16.42 -10.90 -11.29
N PHE A 47 -15.83 -11.11 -12.45
CA PHE A 47 -15.99 -12.35 -13.19
C PHE A 47 -14.66 -12.77 -13.83
N ASN A 48 -14.55 -14.06 -14.14
CA ASN A 48 -13.45 -14.65 -14.87
C ASN A 48 -14.01 -15.37 -16.10
N LEU A 49 -13.42 -15.11 -17.26
CA LEU A 49 -13.69 -15.82 -18.50
C LEU A 49 -12.42 -16.55 -18.92
N GLY A 50 -12.53 -17.84 -19.17
CA GLY A 50 -11.44 -18.69 -19.65
C GLY A 50 -11.79 -19.26 -21.01
N TYR A 51 -10.81 -19.24 -21.92
CA TYR A 51 -10.90 -19.92 -23.21
C TYR A 51 -9.70 -20.82 -23.42
N ASP A 52 -9.96 -22.10 -23.59
CA ASP A 52 -8.95 -23.12 -23.83
C ASP A 52 -8.84 -23.33 -25.36
N PHE A 53 -7.74 -22.85 -25.96
CA PHE A 53 -7.46 -23.09 -27.39
C PHE A 53 -7.12 -24.55 -27.65
N THR A 54 -6.39 -25.15 -26.69
CA THR A 54 -6.01 -26.55 -26.63
C THR A 54 -5.92 -26.94 -25.15
N GLU A 55 -5.67 -28.23 -24.85
CA GLU A 55 -5.41 -28.68 -23.46
C GLU A 55 -4.24 -27.96 -22.79
N ASP A 56 -3.27 -27.49 -23.58
CA ASP A 56 -2.05 -26.81 -23.10
C ASP A 56 -2.12 -25.29 -23.16
N ARG A 57 -3.09 -24.69 -23.86
CA ARG A 57 -3.14 -23.25 -24.17
C ARG A 57 -4.42 -22.62 -23.71
N LYS A 58 -4.28 -21.67 -22.79
CA LYS A 58 -5.42 -20.99 -22.16
C LYS A 58 -5.26 -19.49 -22.14
N LEU A 59 -6.34 -18.77 -22.49
CA LEU A 59 -6.49 -17.35 -22.27
C LEU A 59 -7.50 -17.13 -21.15
N THR A 60 -7.16 -16.30 -20.19
CA THR A 60 -8.06 -15.94 -19.09
C THR A 60 -8.19 -14.44 -19.01
N TYR A 61 -9.42 -13.95 -19.05
CA TYR A 61 -9.73 -12.56 -18.73
C TYR A 61 -10.40 -12.49 -17.37
N LYS A 62 -9.95 -11.58 -16.52
CA LYS A 62 -10.53 -11.29 -15.21
C LYS A 62 -10.89 -9.81 -15.13
N PHE A 63 -12.10 -9.55 -14.69
CA PHE A 63 -12.57 -8.22 -14.30
C PHE A 63 -12.87 -8.19 -12.81
N THR A 64 -12.53 -7.10 -12.14
CA THR A 64 -12.92 -6.82 -10.76
C THR A 64 -13.25 -5.36 -10.61
N HIS A 65 -14.45 -5.06 -10.13
CA HIS A 65 -14.84 -3.75 -9.62
C HIS A 65 -14.77 -3.75 -8.11
N SER A 66 -14.26 -2.68 -7.52
CA SER A 66 -14.25 -2.50 -6.07
C SER A 66 -14.67 -1.09 -5.70
N ASN A 67 -15.56 -0.99 -4.74
CA ASN A 67 -16.03 0.25 -4.16
C ASN A 67 -15.82 0.21 -2.65
N TYR A 68 -14.84 0.97 -2.17
CA TYR A 68 -14.52 1.11 -0.76
C TYR A 68 -14.85 2.52 -0.32
N THR A 69 -15.69 2.66 0.68
CA THR A 69 -16.07 3.96 1.25
C THR A 69 -15.91 3.97 2.76
N TRP A 70 -15.59 5.13 3.30
CA TRP A 70 -15.60 5.36 4.75
C TRP A 70 -16.22 6.71 5.06
N LYS A 71 -16.84 6.79 6.24
CA LYS A 71 -17.41 8.02 6.77
C LYS A 71 -17.38 7.98 8.28
N TYR A 72 -17.41 9.16 8.87
CA TYR A 72 -17.74 9.32 10.28
C TYR A 72 -19.20 9.71 10.40
N THR A 73 -19.93 9.06 11.31
CA THR A 73 -21.36 9.30 11.56
C THR A 73 -21.55 9.83 12.97
N ASP A 74 -22.58 10.65 13.14
CA ASP A 74 -22.98 11.22 14.44
C ASP A 74 -21.84 11.99 15.16
N PRO A 75 -21.09 12.88 14.49
CA PRO A 75 -20.11 13.71 15.18
C PRO A 75 -20.84 14.66 16.14
N ARG A 76 -20.21 14.95 17.29
CA ARG A 76 -20.79 15.83 18.32
C ARG A 76 -19.81 16.93 18.68
N SER A 77 -20.29 18.17 18.74
CA SER A 77 -19.58 19.29 19.34
C SER A 77 -20.08 19.51 20.76
N TYR A 78 -19.16 19.66 21.70
CA TYR A 78 -19.47 20.07 23.09
C TYR A 78 -19.30 21.55 23.29
N LEU A 79 -18.86 22.28 22.25
CA LEU A 79 -18.76 23.72 22.28
C LEU A 79 -20.08 24.36 21.89
N PRO A 80 -20.42 25.54 22.45
CA PRO A 80 -21.57 26.32 22.02
C PRO A 80 -21.48 26.67 20.52
N ALA A 81 -22.64 26.83 19.86
CA ALA A 81 -22.70 27.17 18.45
C ALA A 81 -21.94 28.48 18.16
N GLY A 82 -21.03 28.42 17.16
CA GLY A 82 -20.19 29.55 16.76
C GLY A 82 -18.96 29.82 17.63
N PHE A 83 -18.74 29.02 18.65
CA PHE A 83 -17.56 29.13 19.50
C PHE A 83 -16.35 28.45 18.85
N SER A 84 -15.20 29.08 18.88
CA SER A 84 -13.92 28.47 18.48
C SER A 84 -13.11 28.08 19.71
N LYS A 85 -12.21 27.09 19.57
CA LYS A 85 -11.31 26.74 20.67
C LYS A 85 -10.42 27.93 21.04
N PRO A 86 -9.93 28.00 22.30
CA PRO A 86 -8.97 28.99 22.75
C PRO A 86 -7.71 29.11 21.86
N SER A 87 -7.29 28.00 21.21
CA SER A 87 -6.19 27.96 20.23
C SER A 87 -6.51 28.68 18.90
N GLY A 88 -7.71 29.18 18.69
CA GLY A 88 -8.16 29.83 17.44
C GLY A 88 -8.52 28.86 16.30
N VAL A 89 -8.40 27.56 16.52
CA VAL A 89 -8.78 26.54 15.54
C VAL A 89 -10.28 26.26 15.63
N PRO A 90 -11.05 26.30 14.50
CA PRO A 90 -12.48 26.03 14.54
C PRO A 90 -12.80 24.62 15.07
N ALA A 91 -13.87 24.51 15.86
CA ALA A 91 -14.34 23.23 16.41
C ALA A 91 -14.68 22.20 15.31
N SER A 92 -15.04 22.64 14.11
CA SER A 92 -15.28 21.77 12.94
C SER A 92 -14.07 20.95 12.51
N THR A 93 -12.86 21.27 12.97
CA THR A 93 -11.66 20.50 12.63
C THR A 93 -11.62 19.09 13.21
N PHE A 94 -12.38 18.82 14.26
CA PHE A 94 -12.49 17.48 14.82
C PHE A 94 -13.55 16.61 14.10
N PHE A 95 -14.38 17.18 13.23
CA PHE A 95 -15.28 16.39 12.40
C PHE A 95 -14.49 15.53 11.43
N GLY A 96 -14.79 14.24 11.39
CA GLY A 96 -14.12 13.31 10.51
C GLY A 96 -14.45 13.57 9.04
N ASN A 97 -13.64 13.04 8.14
CA ASN A 97 -13.85 13.10 6.70
C ASN A 97 -14.71 11.94 6.19
N ARG A 98 -15.10 12.02 4.93
CA ARG A 98 -15.63 10.91 4.12
C ARG A 98 -14.69 10.63 2.97
N GLY A 99 -14.56 9.38 2.60
CA GLY A 99 -13.68 9.03 1.50
C GLY A 99 -14.19 7.88 0.67
N TRP A 100 -13.62 7.79 -0.52
CA TRP A 100 -13.96 6.83 -1.56
C TRP A 100 -12.71 6.29 -2.22
N ARG A 101 -12.73 4.99 -2.53
CA ARG A 101 -11.81 4.32 -3.45
C ARG A 101 -12.63 3.40 -4.33
N VAL A 102 -12.89 3.85 -5.55
CA VAL A 102 -13.60 3.07 -6.56
C VAL A 102 -12.62 2.81 -7.70
N TYR A 103 -12.43 1.56 -8.02
CA TYR A 103 -11.52 1.18 -9.09
C TYR A 103 -12.00 -0.06 -9.85
N ASP A 104 -11.60 -0.11 -11.12
CA ASP A 104 -11.76 -1.24 -12.01
C ASP A 104 -10.39 -1.87 -12.29
N MET A 105 -10.32 -3.18 -12.21
CA MET A 105 -9.15 -3.97 -12.57
C MET A 105 -9.49 -4.91 -13.72
N HIS A 106 -8.66 -4.90 -14.73
CA HIS A 106 -8.69 -5.81 -15.87
C HIS A 106 -7.39 -6.58 -15.92
N SER A 107 -7.48 -7.88 -16.14
CA SER A 107 -6.33 -8.75 -16.28
C SER A 107 -6.58 -9.72 -17.43
N LEU A 108 -5.65 -9.79 -18.37
CA LEU A 108 -5.65 -10.75 -19.46
C LEU A 108 -4.38 -11.59 -19.35
N THR A 109 -4.53 -12.89 -19.22
CA THR A 109 -3.41 -13.82 -19.02
C THR A 109 -3.47 -14.93 -20.05
N TYR A 110 -2.39 -15.10 -20.79
CA TYR A 110 -2.16 -16.24 -21.69
C TYR A 110 -1.14 -17.18 -21.08
N ASN A 111 -1.48 -18.46 -21.02
CA ASN A 111 -0.60 -19.53 -20.58
C ASN A 111 -0.50 -20.60 -21.66
N ASP A 112 0.72 -20.92 -22.05
CA ASP A 112 1.06 -22.04 -22.91
C ASP A 112 1.91 -23.04 -22.14
N GLN A 113 1.30 -24.17 -21.75
CA GLN A 113 1.98 -25.22 -20.98
C GLN A 113 2.94 -26.03 -21.84
N LYS A 114 2.71 -26.13 -23.15
CA LYS A 114 3.57 -26.86 -24.10
C LYS A 114 4.86 -26.06 -24.35
N ASP A 115 4.74 -24.83 -24.79
CA ASP A 115 5.89 -23.98 -25.14
C ASP A 115 6.43 -23.21 -23.93
N LYS A 116 5.80 -23.39 -22.74
CA LYS A 116 6.18 -22.75 -21.46
C LYS A 116 6.23 -21.22 -21.56
N ILE A 117 5.27 -20.65 -22.26
CA ILE A 117 5.12 -19.19 -22.43
C ILE A 117 4.02 -18.69 -21.48
N HIS A 118 4.31 -17.58 -20.82
CA HIS A 118 3.34 -16.83 -20.04
C HIS A 118 3.35 -15.37 -20.49
N ALA A 119 2.18 -14.84 -20.79
CA ALA A 119 1.98 -13.41 -21.05
C ALA A 119 0.86 -12.88 -20.18
N HIS A 120 1.07 -11.71 -19.61
CA HIS A 120 0.10 -11.01 -18.78
C HIS A 120 -0.03 -9.56 -19.19
N PHE A 121 -1.26 -9.06 -19.23
CA PHE A 121 -1.58 -7.64 -19.32
C PHE A 121 -2.53 -7.28 -18.20
N GLY A 122 -2.17 -6.24 -17.44
CA GLY A 122 -2.96 -5.67 -16.35
C GLY A 122 -3.32 -4.21 -16.61
N MET A 123 -4.49 -3.80 -16.13
CA MET A 123 -4.91 -2.40 -16.08
C MET A 123 -5.70 -2.16 -14.80
N THR A 124 -5.35 -1.10 -14.08
CA THR A 124 -6.12 -0.61 -12.93
C THR A 124 -6.49 0.84 -13.16
N ASP A 125 -7.77 1.17 -13.00
CA ASP A 125 -8.32 2.51 -13.18
C ASP A 125 -9.05 2.95 -11.91
N TYR A 126 -8.48 3.90 -11.17
CA TYR A 126 -9.12 4.52 -10.00
C TYR A 126 -10.01 5.66 -10.46
N THR A 127 -11.28 5.38 -10.68
CA THR A 127 -12.29 6.33 -11.19
C THR A 127 -12.75 7.34 -10.15
N LYS A 128 -12.87 6.90 -8.88
CA LYS A 128 -13.16 7.77 -7.73
C LYS A 128 -12.17 7.42 -6.62
N SER A 129 -11.20 8.29 -6.39
CA SER A 129 -10.24 8.12 -5.29
C SER A 129 -10.06 9.46 -4.59
N GLY A 130 -10.28 9.49 -3.27
CA GLY A 130 -10.13 10.72 -2.51
C GLY A 130 -11.03 10.80 -1.30
N TYR A 131 -11.15 12.01 -0.79
CA TYR A 131 -11.95 12.29 0.40
C TYR A 131 -12.46 13.74 0.39
N ILE A 132 -13.48 13.99 1.20
CA ILE A 132 -14.02 15.34 1.47
C ILE A 132 -13.94 15.57 2.96
N THR A 133 -13.36 16.70 3.34
CA THR A 133 -13.36 17.21 4.72
C THR A 133 -14.35 18.36 4.84
N PRO A 134 -15.05 18.50 5.98
CA PRO A 134 -15.89 19.67 6.23
C PRO A 134 -15.04 20.94 6.23
N ASP A 135 -15.58 22.03 5.66
CA ASP A 135 -14.92 23.34 5.69
C ASP A 135 -14.92 23.87 7.14
N LYS A 136 -13.91 24.69 7.44
CA LYS A 136 -13.83 25.46 8.71
C LYS A 136 -15.04 26.37 8.95
N THR A 137 -15.77 26.71 7.88
CA THR A 137 -17.02 27.51 7.95
C THR A 137 -18.23 26.66 8.34
N VAL A 138 -18.14 25.33 8.29
CA VAL A 138 -19.12 24.44 8.89
C VAL A 138 -19.10 24.74 10.38
N LYS A 139 -20.06 25.53 10.84
CA LYS A 139 -20.18 25.89 12.25
C LYS A 139 -20.34 24.61 13.05
N ALA A 140 -19.88 24.62 14.28
CA ALA A 140 -20.18 23.60 15.28
C ALA A 140 -21.71 23.56 15.59
N SER A 141 -22.53 23.69 14.55
CA SER A 141 -23.95 23.52 14.60
C SER A 141 -24.29 22.04 14.64
N HIS A 142 -25.36 21.71 15.33
CA HIS A 142 -25.84 20.32 15.43
C HIS A 142 -26.24 19.69 14.10
N THR A 143 -26.30 20.45 13.00
CA THR A 143 -26.67 19.96 11.66
C THR A 143 -25.53 19.32 10.90
N PHE A 144 -24.27 19.68 11.19
CA PHE A 144 -23.07 19.18 10.48
C PHE A 144 -23.14 19.25 8.95
N ASP A 145 -24.01 20.13 8.43
CA ASP A 145 -24.20 20.34 7.00
C ASP A 145 -23.34 21.50 6.49
N GLY A 146 -23.11 21.55 5.21
CA GLY A 146 -22.46 22.67 4.57
C GLY A 146 -21.30 22.31 3.69
N ALA A 147 -20.51 23.32 3.37
CA ALA A 147 -19.41 23.23 2.44
C ALA A 147 -18.29 22.32 2.93
N GLY A 148 -17.52 21.77 1.97
CA GLY A 148 -16.34 20.98 2.25
C GLY A 148 -15.23 21.23 1.25
N SER A 149 -14.05 20.70 1.58
CA SER A 149 -12.90 20.65 0.70
C SER A 149 -12.72 19.23 0.18
N LYS A 150 -12.91 19.05 -1.12
CA LYS A 150 -12.75 17.76 -1.81
C LYS A 150 -11.33 17.63 -2.31
N THR A 151 -10.68 16.54 -1.94
CA THR A 151 -9.42 16.07 -2.50
C THR A 151 -9.69 14.84 -3.35
N SER A 152 -9.37 14.90 -4.64
CA SER A 152 -9.54 13.79 -5.57
C SER A 152 -8.19 13.46 -6.22
N TYR A 153 -7.82 12.18 -6.26
CA TYR A 153 -6.57 11.69 -6.83
C TYR A 153 -6.80 10.44 -7.69
N PRO A 154 -7.50 10.60 -8.84
CA PRO A 154 -7.65 9.50 -9.79
C PRO A 154 -6.28 9.09 -10.31
N SER A 155 -6.12 7.81 -10.58
CA SER A 155 -4.89 7.26 -11.13
C SER A 155 -5.19 6.08 -12.03
N LYS A 156 -4.28 5.82 -12.96
CA LYS A 156 -4.39 4.71 -13.90
C LYS A 156 -3.03 4.06 -14.11
N SER A 157 -3.00 2.74 -14.10
CA SER A 157 -1.80 1.96 -14.37
C SER A 157 -2.06 0.88 -15.40
N TRP A 158 -1.02 0.56 -16.17
CA TRP A 158 -0.94 -0.59 -17.08
C TRP A 158 0.35 -1.32 -16.83
N ASP A 159 0.28 -2.62 -16.94
CA ASP A 159 1.45 -3.47 -16.91
C ASP A 159 1.34 -4.58 -17.95
N PHE A 160 2.49 -4.99 -18.45
CA PHE A 160 2.66 -6.10 -19.37
C PHE A 160 3.87 -6.90 -18.93
N ASP A 161 3.75 -8.22 -18.92
CA ASP A 161 4.84 -9.16 -18.68
C ASP A 161 4.78 -10.29 -19.70
N LEU A 162 5.94 -10.66 -20.23
CA LEU A 162 6.10 -11.81 -21.11
C LEU A 162 7.31 -12.60 -20.67
N ASN A 163 7.13 -13.89 -20.48
CA ASN A 163 8.26 -14.78 -20.16
C ASN A 163 8.13 -16.15 -20.81
N LYS A 164 9.28 -16.79 -20.95
CA LYS A 164 9.39 -18.16 -21.41
C LYS A 164 10.34 -18.94 -20.52
N ARG A 165 9.98 -20.20 -20.27
CA ARG A 165 10.79 -21.14 -19.53
C ARG A 165 11.17 -22.30 -20.43
N TRP A 166 12.41 -22.78 -20.30
CA TRP A 166 12.87 -23.98 -20.94
C TRP A 166 13.78 -24.77 -20.01
N THR A 167 13.89 -26.08 -20.27
CA THR A 167 14.75 -26.99 -19.49
C THR A 167 15.83 -27.56 -20.40
N ALA A 168 17.09 -27.50 -19.95
CA ALA A 168 18.25 -28.01 -20.63
C ALA A 168 19.14 -28.78 -19.62
N GLY A 169 19.09 -30.10 -19.65
CA GLY A 169 19.77 -30.93 -18.68
C GLY A 169 19.35 -30.63 -17.24
N SER A 170 20.31 -30.23 -16.42
CA SER A 170 20.09 -29.87 -14.99
C SER A 170 19.57 -28.44 -14.78
N HIS A 171 19.39 -27.66 -15.85
CA HIS A 171 18.99 -26.25 -15.80
C HIS A 171 17.53 -26.08 -16.16
N THR A 172 16.85 -25.19 -15.43
CA THR A 172 15.54 -24.67 -15.80
C THR A 172 15.63 -23.16 -15.85
N ILE A 173 15.68 -22.61 -17.04
CA ILE A 173 15.92 -21.20 -17.30
C ILE A 173 14.59 -20.50 -17.57
N LEU A 174 14.36 -19.38 -16.92
CA LEU A 174 13.28 -18.43 -17.18
C LEU A 174 13.90 -17.14 -17.69
N PHE A 175 13.42 -16.65 -18.83
CA PHE A 175 13.76 -15.34 -19.37
C PHE A 175 12.48 -14.57 -19.66
N GLY A 176 12.47 -13.28 -19.36
CA GLY A 176 11.30 -12.45 -19.62
C GLY A 176 11.60 -10.97 -19.59
N GLY A 177 10.55 -10.21 -19.92
CA GLY A 177 10.55 -8.77 -19.87
C GLY A 177 9.20 -8.23 -19.42
N SER A 178 9.25 -7.08 -18.78
CA SER A 178 8.04 -6.38 -18.34
C SER A 178 8.06 -4.91 -18.75
N TYR A 179 6.88 -4.34 -18.91
CA TYR A 179 6.66 -2.91 -19.16
C TYR A 179 5.52 -2.42 -18.28
N GLY A 180 5.69 -1.28 -17.65
CA GLY A 180 4.67 -0.63 -16.84
C GLY A 180 4.54 0.84 -17.17
N LYS A 181 3.34 1.38 -16.98
CA LYS A 181 3.05 2.81 -17.12
C LYS A 181 2.02 3.23 -16.08
N ASP A 182 2.38 4.24 -15.32
CA ASP A 182 1.53 4.85 -14.32
C ASP A 182 1.19 6.28 -14.70
N ARG A 183 -0.05 6.66 -14.42
CA ARG A 183 -0.53 8.00 -14.55
C ARG A 183 -1.29 8.37 -13.29
N PHE A 184 -0.78 9.39 -12.62
CA PHE A 184 -1.44 10.07 -11.53
C PHE A 184 -2.01 11.36 -12.13
N ASP A 185 -3.31 11.34 -12.48
CA ASP A 185 -3.86 12.32 -13.39
C ASP A 185 -3.96 13.69 -12.79
N GLU A 186 -4.57 13.82 -11.65
CA GLU A 186 -4.68 15.11 -10.96
C GLU A 186 -5.14 14.87 -9.52
N THR A 187 -4.44 15.47 -8.58
CA THR A 187 -5.04 15.72 -7.29
C THR A 187 -5.73 17.06 -7.36
N ILE A 188 -7.05 17.03 -7.39
CA ILE A 188 -7.87 18.23 -7.52
C ILE A 188 -8.42 18.57 -6.16
N TYR A 189 -8.14 19.79 -5.68
CA TYR A 189 -8.76 20.35 -4.49
C TYR A 189 -9.86 21.29 -4.91
N LYS A 190 -11.09 21.02 -4.48
CA LYS A 190 -12.29 21.82 -4.82
C LYS A 190 -13.08 22.13 -3.58
N THR A 191 -13.63 23.34 -3.51
CA THR A 191 -14.68 23.64 -2.54
C THR A 191 -16.01 23.10 -3.06
N VAL A 192 -16.68 22.28 -2.28
CA VAL A 192 -17.99 21.70 -2.60
C VAL A 192 -19.06 22.24 -1.65
N SER A 193 -20.33 22.23 -2.11
CA SER A 193 -21.45 22.77 -1.35
C SER A 193 -21.89 21.86 -0.20
N ASP A 194 -21.75 20.55 -0.37
CA ASP A 194 -22.07 19.53 0.63
C ASP A 194 -20.89 18.56 0.79
N TRP A 195 -20.24 18.60 1.95
CA TRP A 195 -19.12 17.74 2.26
C TRP A 195 -19.49 16.25 2.42
N LYS A 196 -20.77 15.95 2.54
CA LYS A 196 -21.27 14.58 2.71
C LYS A 196 -21.45 13.82 1.39
N SER A 197 -21.39 14.50 0.24
CA SER A 197 -21.57 13.91 -1.08
C SER A 197 -20.35 14.08 -1.96
N TRP A 198 -19.89 12.97 -2.59
CA TRP A 198 -18.82 13.00 -3.60
C TRP A 198 -19.21 13.83 -4.83
N ASP A 199 -20.46 13.72 -5.25
CA ASP A 199 -20.99 14.35 -6.46
C ASP A 199 -21.62 15.73 -6.17
N SER A 200 -21.30 16.31 -5.00
CA SER A 200 -21.77 17.63 -4.60
C SER A 200 -21.31 18.72 -5.56
N ALA A 201 -22.18 19.72 -5.77
CA ALA A 201 -21.87 20.86 -6.61
C ALA A 201 -20.62 21.61 -6.12
N VAL A 202 -19.73 21.95 -7.06
CA VAL A 202 -18.53 22.74 -6.78
C VAL A 202 -18.93 24.19 -6.55
N LYS A 203 -18.44 24.78 -5.47
CA LYS A 203 -18.58 26.22 -5.20
C LYS A 203 -17.51 27.00 -5.96
N GLY A 204 -17.92 27.89 -6.85
CA GLY A 204 -17.03 28.71 -7.67
C GLY A 204 -16.64 28.01 -8.98
N ASN A 205 -15.98 28.77 -9.84
CA ASN A 205 -15.71 28.35 -11.22
C ASN A 205 -14.32 27.75 -11.45
N LYS A 206 -13.51 27.55 -10.40
CA LYS A 206 -12.12 27.12 -10.55
C LYS A 206 -11.71 26.13 -9.48
N ASP A 207 -10.90 25.16 -9.91
CA ASP A 207 -10.16 24.30 -9.00
C ASP A 207 -9.17 25.13 -8.18
N ASP A 208 -9.04 24.84 -6.90
CA ASP A 208 -8.11 25.58 -6.05
C ASP A 208 -6.68 25.15 -6.31
N GLN A 209 -6.52 23.91 -6.71
CA GLN A 209 -5.22 23.29 -6.97
C GLN A 209 -5.37 22.02 -7.80
N TRP A 210 -4.42 21.76 -8.65
CA TRP A 210 -4.28 20.48 -9.32
C TRP A 210 -2.80 20.15 -9.54
N LEU A 211 -2.47 18.86 -9.53
CA LEU A 211 -1.13 18.33 -9.71
C LEU A 211 -1.22 16.93 -10.31
N GLY A 212 -0.16 16.51 -10.98
CA GLY A 212 -0.10 15.19 -11.58
C GLY A 212 1.26 14.88 -12.17
N GLY A 213 1.36 13.69 -12.75
CA GLY A 213 2.57 13.21 -13.40
C GLY A 213 2.41 11.79 -13.89
N LYS A 214 3.45 11.31 -14.56
CA LYS A 214 3.50 10.00 -15.19
C LYS A 214 4.79 9.29 -14.86
N ALA A 215 4.74 7.96 -14.87
CA ALA A 215 5.92 7.12 -14.82
C ALA A 215 5.81 6.01 -15.87
N LYS A 216 6.95 5.54 -16.35
CA LYS A 216 7.07 4.31 -17.13
C LYS A 216 8.26 3.51 -16.62
N SER A 217 8.15 2.21 -16.75
CA SER A 217 9.22 1.28 -16.39
C SER A 217 9.30 0.17 -17.42
N TRP A 218 10.48 -0.35 -17.63
CA TRP A 218 10.67 -1.63 -18.32
C TRP A 218 11.78 -2.41 -17.63
N ALA A 219 11.71 -3.72 -17.75
CA ALA A 219 12.75 -4.58 -17.23
C ALA A 219 12.96 -5.80 -18.10
N LEU A 220 14.19 -6.30 -18.03
CA LEU A 220 14.57 -7.61 -18.53
C LEU A 220 15.08 -8.45 -17.36
N TYR A 221 14.72 -9.73 -17.34
CA TYR A 221 15.13 -10.61 -16.27
C TYR A 221 15.43 -12.02 -16.80
N ILE A 222 16.38 -12.66 -16.11
CA ILE A 222 16.72 -14.06 -16.33
C ILE A 222 16.92 -14.74 -14.98
N GLN A 223 16.48 -15.98 -14.87
CA GLN A 223 16.70 -16.81 -13.70
C GLN A 223 16.98 -18.25 -14.15
N ASP A 224 17.96 -18.88 -13.53
CA ASP A 224 18.24 -20.31 -13.68
C ASP A 224 18.02 -21.04 -12.36
N LYS A 225 17.26 -22.11 -12.40
CA LYS A 225 17.21 -23.13 -11.37
C LYS A 225 18.12 -24.26 -11.80
N TRP A 226 19.27 -24.39 -11.15
CA TRP A 226 20.29 -25.38 -11.44
C TRP A 226 20.27 -26.52 -10.42
N LYS A 227 20.02 -27.73 -10.87
CA LYS A 227 20.15 -28.97 -10.07
C LYS A 227 21.61 -29.40 -10.09
N LEU A 228 22.40 -29.00 -9.10
CA LEU A 228 23.82 -29.29 -8.99
C LEU A 228 24.08 -30.77 -8.68
N SER A 229 23.20 -31.39 -7.90
CA SER A 229 23.25 -32.82 -7.56
C SER A 229 21.88 -33.30 -7.07
N SER A 230 21.77 -34.54 -6.62
CA SER A 230 20.57 -35.06 -5.97
C SER A 230 20.21 -34.32 -4.68
N ARG A 231 21.20 -33.69 -4.02
CA ARG A 231 21.00 -32.95 -2.76
C ARG A 231 21.08 -31.45 -2.89
N TRP A 232 21.77 -30.91 -3.92
CA TRP A 232 21.98 -29.48 -4.06
C TRP A 232 21.23 -28.90 -5.25
N ALA A 233 20.53 -27.77 -5.01
CA ALA A 233 20.02 -26.93 -6.07
C ALA A 233 20.38 -25.45 -5.78
N ALA A 234 20.68 -24.72 -6.85
CA ALA A 234 20.90 -23.29 -6.81
C ALA A 234 19.84 -22.56 -7.64
N TYR A 235 19.51 -21.35 -7.25
CA TYR A 235 18.74 -20.40 -8.03
C TYR A 235 19.60 -19.15 -8.22
N ILE A 236 19.88 -18.80 -9.46
CA ILE A 236 20.69 -17.66 -9.83
C ILE A 236 19.87 -16.81 -10.78
N GLY A 237 19.64 -15.58 -10.44
CA GLY A 237 18.85 -14.68 -11.25
C GLY A 237 19.32 -13.24 -11.19
N GLY A 238 18.94 -12.49 -12.19
CA GLY A 238 19.15 -11.06 -12.26
C GLY A 238 18.02 -10.38 -13.01
N ARG A 239 17.68 -9.20 -12.56
CA ARG A 239 16.71 -8.31 -13.21
C ARG A 239 17.35 -6.95 -13.38
N TYR A 240 17.27 -6.40 -14.58
CA TYR A 240 17.64 -5.04 -14.88
C TYR A 240 16.40 -4.22 -15.10
N ASP A 241 16.20 -3.17 -14.31
CA ASP A 241 15.08 -2.27 -14.34
C ASP A 241 15.51 -0.88 -14.83
N TYR A 242 14.68 -0.29 -15.67
CA TYR A 242 14.67 1.13 -16.00
C TYR A 242 13.36 1.74 -15.54
N TYR A 243 13.42 2.86 -14.86
CA TYR A 243 12.27 3.64 -14.42
C TYR A 243 12.46 5.11 -14.80
N GLU A 244 11.42 5.73 -15.34
CA GLU A 244 11.40 7.15 -15.69
C GLU A 244 10.13 7.81 -15.18
N LYS A 245 10.29 8.90 -14.45
CA LYS A 245 9.22 9.83 -14.06
C LYS A 245 9.26 11.05 -14.97
N TYR A 246 8.11 11.46 -15.47
CA TYR A 246 8.02 12.56 -16.45
C TYR A 246 6.68 13.27 -16.44
N GLY A 247 6.66 14.47 -17.03
CA GLY A 247 5.44 15.26 -17.19
C GLY A 247 4.81 15.66 -15.86
N GLY A 248 5.63 15.83 -14.81
CA GLY A 248 5.18 16.33 -13.51
C GLY A 248 4.78 17.80 -13.61
N TYR A 249 3.69 18.16 -12.95
CA TYR A 249 3.21 19.54 -12.89
C TYR A 249 2.46 19.80 -11.60
N ASN A 250 2.43 21.07 -11.18
CA ASN A 250 1.50 21.53 -10.16
C ASN A 250 0.95 22.93 -10.54
N TYR A 251 -0.24 23.19 -10.06
CA TYR A 251 -0.90 24.47 -10.11
C TYR A 251 -1.51 24.77 -8.76
N TYR A 252 -1.37 25.99 -8.31
CA TYR A 252 -2.02 26.51 -7.12
C TYR A 252 -2.71 27.83 -7.47
N ARG A 253 -3.89 28.06 -6.91
CA ARG A 253 -4.71 29.26 -7.21
C ARG A 253 -3.89 30.55 -7.16
N GLY A 254 -3.94 31.31 -8.24
CA GLY A 254 -3.27 32.62 -8.36
C GLY A 254 -1.78 32.54 -8.71
N LYS A 255 -1.22 31.34 -8.93
CA LYS A 255 0.16 31.16 -9.39
C LYS A 255 0.20 30.55 -10.79
N ALA A 256 1.28 30.79 -11.54
CA ALA A 256 1.52 30.09 -12.81
C ALA A 256 1.70 28.59 -12.55
N PRO A 257 1.25 27.72 -13.46
CA PRO A 257 1.56 26.30 -13.38
C PRO A 257 3.07 26.06 -13.41
N THR A 258 3.56 25.22 -12.48
CA THR A 258 4.97 24.82 -12.43
C THR A 258 5.12 23.44 -13.05
N ARG A 259 6.08 23.29 -13.98
CA ARG A 259 6.54 21.98 -14.45
C ARG A 259 7.61 21.45 -13.51
N LEU A 260 7.52 20.17 -13.20
CA LEU A 260 8.46 19.49 -12.34
C LEU A 260 9.40 18.62 -13.18
N GLU A 261 10.64 18.49 -12.73
CA GLU A 261 11.69 17.81 -13.48
C GLU A 261 11.38 16.34 -13.73
N SER A 262 11.75 15.87 -14.91
CA SER A 262 11.78 14.46 -15.29
C SER A 262 13.12 13.87 -14.87
N ASP A 263 13.13 12.59 -14.51
CA ASP A 263 14.34 11.90 -14.12
C ASP A 263 14.21 10.40 -14.38
N SER A 264 15.34 9.68 -14.50
CA SER A 264 15.36 8.25 -14.76
C SER A 264 16.36 7.53 -13.87
N TYR A 265 16.05 6.27 -13.55
CA TYR A 265 16.87 5.41 -12.71
C TYR A 265 17.05 4.05 -13.34
N HIS A 266 18.20 3.47 -13.12
CA HIS A 266 18.56 2.12 -13.54
C HIS A 266 18.93 1.30 -12.31
N GLN A 267 18.48 0.06 -12.26
CA GLN A 267 18.79 -0.82 -11.16
C GLN A 267 19.02 -2.26 -11.65
N PHE A 268 20.12 -2.83 -11.21
CA PHE A 268 20.33 -4.28 -11.30
C PHE A 268 20.00 -4.92 -9.96
N SER A 269 19.14 -5.94 -9.99
CA SER A 269 18.61 -6.65 -8.84
C SER A 269 18.97 -8.13 -8.93
N PRO A 270 20.10 -8.58 -8.33
CA PRO A 270 20.46 -9.98 -8.26
C PRO A 270 19.60 -10.75 -7.28
N LYS A 271 19.37 -12.04 -7.57
CA LYS A 271 18.77 -13.02 -6.67
C LYS A 271 19.57 -14.30 -6.70
N LEU A 272 20.02 -14.72 -5.53
CA LEU A 272 20.79 -15.95 -5.35
C LEU A 272 20.14 -16.77 -4.25
N SER A 273 20.03 -18.07 -4.46
CA SER A 273 19.58 -19.00 -3.42
C SER A 273 20.23 -20.36 -3.61
N ALA A 274 20.53 -21.00 -2.51
CA ALA A 274 21.01 -22.38 -2.49
C ALA A 274 20.10 -23.19 -1.59
N SER A 275 19.77 -24.41 -1.99
CA SER A 275 19.06 -25.37 -1.16
C SER A 275 19.81 -26.69 -1.07
N TYR A 276 19.78 -27.28 0.12
CA TYR A 276 20.43 -28.52 0.44
C TYR A 276 19.45 -29.50 1.08
N ALA A 277 19.26 -30.66 0.44
CA ALA A 277 18.48 -31.75 1.01
C ALA A 277 19.36 -32.52 2.02
N LEU A 278 19.09 -32.29 3.34
CA LEU A 278 19.72 -33.06 4.42
C LEU A 278 19.37 -34.55 4.31
N ASP A 279 18.09 -34.81 4.08
CA ASP A 279 17.49 -36.12 3.85
C ASP A 279 16.29 -35.97 2.89
N ASN A 280 15.52 -37.04 2.68
CA ASN A 280 14.33 -37.04 1.81
C ASN A 280 13.18 -36.16 2.33
N HIS A 281 13.24 -35.71 3.57
CA HIS A 281 12.18 -34.99 4.27
C HIS A 281 12.60 -33.59 4.71
N THR A 282 13.90 -33.28 4.71
CA THR A 282 14.43 -32.06 5.30
C THR A 282 15.29 -31.29 4.29
N ASN A 283 14.92 -30.04 4.03
CA ASN A 283 15.65 -29.10 3.19
C ASN A 283 16.07 -27.86 3.98
N LEU A 284 17.36 -27.51 3.86
CA LEU A 284 17.89 -26.20 4.26
C LEU A 284 17.94 -25.30 3.04
N TYR A 285 17.76 -24.00 3.24
CA TYR A 285 17.95 -23.01 2.19
C TYR A 285 18.54 -21.72 2.73
N LEU A 286 19.34 -21.07 1.90
CA LEU A 286 19.86 -19.73 2.08
C LEU A 286 19.48 -18.92 0.86
N SER A 287 18.95 -17.72 1.06
CA SER A 287 18.54 -16.81 0.01
C SER A 287 19.13 -15.43 0.22
N PHE A 288 19.50 -14.79 -0.87
CA PHE A 288 19.92 -13.41 -0.97
C PHE A 288 19.20 -12.75 -2.13
N GLY A 289 18.70 -11.55 -1.95
CA GLY A 289 18.10 -10.78 -3.01
C GLY A 289 18.25 -9.28 -2.81
N LYS A 290 18.31 -8.56 -3.92
CA LYS A 290 18.21 -7.11 -3.95
C LYS A 290 16.95 -6.72 -4.71
N SER A 291 16.18 -5.80 -4.19
CA SER A 291 14.97 -5.26 -4.80
C SER A 291 15.04 -3.74 -4.90
N PHE A 292 14.19 -3.20 -5.75
CA PHE A 292 14.13 -1.80 -6.12
C PHE A 292 12.67 -1.35 -6.06
N ALA A 293 12.41 -0.22 -5.41
CA ALA A 293 11.09 0.38 -5.32
C ALA A 293 11.17 1.88 -5.69
N PRO A 294 10.63 2.28 -6.87
CA PRO A 294 10.58 3.69 -7.24
C PRO A 294 9.61 4.45 -6.35
N PRO A 295 9.83 5.77 -6.15
CA PRO A 295 8.91 6.61 -5.40
C PRO A 295 7.56 6.69 -6.11
N LEU A 296 6.49 6.74 -5.32
CA LEU A 296 5.14 6.94 -5.84
C LEU A 296 5.01 8.35 -6.44
N LEU A 297 4.26 8.49 -7.54
CA LEU A 297 3.99 9.79 -8.16
C LEU A 297 3.38 10.79 -7.17
N TYR A 298 2.56 10.29 -6.24
CA TYR A 298 2.03 11.10 -5.15
C TYR A 298 3.12 11.64 -4.21
N GLN A 299 4.15 10.86 -3.90
CA GLN A 299 5.26 11.31 -3.04
C GLN A 299 6.11 12.37 -3.75
N LEU A 300 6.30 12.24 -5.07
CA LEU A 300 7.08 13.16 -5.88
C LEU A 300 6.41 14.54 -6.03
N TYR A 301 5.09 14.55 -6.25
CA TYR A 301 4.40 15.73 -6.77
C TYR A 301 3.40 16.35 -5.81
N ARG A 302 3.22 15.79 -4.61
CA ARG A 302 2.27 16.29 -3.64
C ARG A 302 2.57 17.74 -3.25
N TYR A 303 1.64 18.62 -3.56
CA TYR A 303 1.53 19.95 -2.95
C TYR A 303 0.17 20.06 -2.28
N ALA A 304 0.08 20.63 -1.09
CA ALA A 304 -1.21 20.92 -0.43
C ALA A 304 -1.03 22.00 0.64
N GLU A 305 -2.03 22.86 0.76
CA GLU A 305 -2.16 23.81 1.87
C GLU A 305 -3.47 23.51 2.63
N PRO A 306 -3.43 22.58 3.60
CA PRO A 306 -4.61 22.23 4.38
C PRO A 306 -5.13 23.42 5.19
N SER A 307 -6.41 23.40 5.53
CA SER A 307 -7.10 24.49 6.25
C SER A 307 -6.52 24.81 7.63
N TYR A 308 -5.79 23.87 8.25
CA TYR A 308 -5.07 24.11 9.53
C TYR A 308 -3.77 24.92 9.37
N GLY A 309 -3.44 25.38 8.16
CA GLY A 309 -2.34 26.30 7.89
C GLY A 309 -0.97 25.64 7.65
N GLY A 310 -0.88 24.30 7.64
CA GLY A 310 0.33 23.60 7.22
C GLY A 310 0.52 23.62 5.71
N ARG A 311 1.66 23.10 5.24
CA ARG A 311 1.96 22.97 3.81
C ARG A 311 2.68 21.67 3.51
N TYR A 312 2.34 21.05 2.39
CA TYR A 312 3.11 19.95 1.80
C TYR A 312 3.80 20.47 0.56
N GLU A 313 5.08 20.16 0.40
CA GLU A 313 5.88 20.56 -0.75
C GLU A 313 6.29 19.34 -1.58
N PRO A 314 6.28 19.43 -2.93
CA PRO A 314 6.73 18.35 -3.80
C PRO A 314 8.23 18.15 -3.66
N ASN A 315 8.66 16.92 -3.88
CA ASN A 315 10.08 16.60 -4.02
C ASN A 315 10.31 15.69 -5.25
N PRO A 316 10.49 16.28 -6.43
CA PRO A 316 10.77 15.50 -7.64
C PRO A 316 12.16 14.85 -7.63
N SER A 317 13.05 15.19 -6.68
CA SER A 317 14.41 14.64 -6.56
C SER A 317 14.48 13.35 -5.75
N LEU A 318 13.33 12.79 -5.32
CA LEU A 318 13.32 11.50 -4.62
C LEU A 318 13.95 10.40 -5.46
N LYS A 319 14.85 9.66 -4.82
CA LYS A 319 15.49 8.44 -5.37
C LYS A 319 14.68 7.20 -5.02
N PRO A 320 14.78 6.14 -5.83
CA PRO A 320 14.20 4.86 -5.48
C PRO A 320 14.80 4.25 -4.21
N GLU A 321 13.98 3.58 -3.44
CA GLU A 321 14.42 2.74 -2.34
C GLU A 321 15.07 1.46 -2.87
N THR A 322 16.08 0.97 -2.19
CA THR A 322 16.75 -0.30 -2.52
C THR A 322 16.83 -1.18 -1.28
N THR A 323 16.23 -2.37 -1.36
CA THR A 323 16.21 -3.31 -0.24
C THR A 323 17.09 -4.53 -0.55
N THR A 324 17.96 -4.87 0.40
CA THR A 324 18.74 -6.10 0.40
C THR A 324 18.16 -7.04 1.44
N ASN A 325 17.85 -8.27 1.03
CA ASN A 325 17.25 -9.29 1.88
C ASN A 325 18.17 -10.51 2.00
N TRP A 326 18.25 -11.07 3.20
CA TRP A 326 18.87 -12.35 3.52
C TRP A 326 17.86 -13.22 4.26
N GLU A 327 17.83 -14.49 3.93
CA GLU A 327 16.94 -15.45 4.56
C GLU A 327 17.65 -16.81 4.67
N LEU A 328 17.58 -17.41 5.85
CA LEU A 328 18.06 -18.77 6.11
C LEU A 328 16.92 -19.56 6.73
N GLY A 329 16.59 -20.71 6.15
CA GLY A 329 15.47 -21.47 6.63
C GLY A 329 15.62 -22.98 6.44
N ILE A 330 14.71 -23.67 7.12
CA ILE A 330 14.56 -25.14 7.10
C ILE A 330 13.10 -25.50 6.78
N LYS A 331 12.89 -26.49 5.92
CA LYS A 331 11.59 -27.10 5.63
C LYS A 331 11.65 -28.58 5.91
N LYS A 332 10.70 -29.09 6.69
CA LYS A 332 10.61 -30.50 7.03
C LYS A 332 9.22 -31.06 6.72
N ASP A 333 9.18 -32.17 5.99
CA ASP A 333 7.96 -32.91 5.66
C ASP A 333 7.98 -34.26 6.38
N LEU A 334 7.11 -34.43 7.35
CA LEU A 334 6.93 -35.64 8.15
C LEU A 334 5.67 -36.41 7.70
N GLY A 335 5.29 -36.31 6.43
CA GLY A 335 4.07 -36.90 5.89
C GLY A 335 2.81 -36.12 6.32
N LYS A 336 2.30 -36.41 7.51
CA LYS A 336 1.12 -35.70 8.04
C LYS A 336 1.44 -34.29 8.57
N THR A 337 2.70 -34.00 8.89
CA THR A 337 3.12 -32.69 9.45
C THR A 337 4.16 -32.05 8.56
N LYS A 338 3.91 -30.80 8.17
CA LYS A 338 4.89 -29.96 7.47
C LYS A 338 5.28 -28.80 8.37
N ILE A 339 6.58 -28.57 8.49
CA ILE A 339 7.15 -27.51 9.32
C ILE A 339 8.07 -26.68 8.46
N SER A 340 7.98 -25.36 8.52
CA SER A 340 9.02 -24.45 8.03
C SER A 340 9.38 -23.45 9.12
N ALA A 341 10.68 -23.18 9.25
CA ALA A 341 11.19 -22.14 10.11
C ALA A 341 12.28 -21.38 9.37
N ASP A 342 12.28 -20.06 9.49
CA ASP A 342 13.28 -19.21 8.90
C ASP A 342 13.60 -18.00 9.75
N VAL A 343 14.77 -17.43 9.51
CA VAL A 343 15.20 -16.15 10.02
C VAL A 343 15.55 -15.24 8.86
N PHE A 344 15.21 -13.98 8.95
CA PHE A 344 15.42 -13.02 7.88
C PHE A 344 16.01 -11.70 8.38
N TYR A 345 16.70 -11.01 7.48
CA TYR A 345 17.20 -9.67 7.66
C TYR A 345 17.00 -8.87 6.38
N ALA A 346 16.34 -7.72 6.47
CA ALA A 346 16.13 -6.79 5.38
C ALA A 346 16.73 -5.42 5.71
N ARG A 347 17.41 -4.81 4.75
CA ARG A 347 17.98 -3.46 4.85
C ARG A 347 17.55 -2.66 3.64
N THR A 348 16.72 -1.63 3.86
CA THR A 348 16.27 -0.67 2.84
C THR A 348 17.10 0.60 2.94
N LYS A 349 17.82 0.96 1.88
CA LYS A 349 18.51 2.22 1.72
C LYS A 349 17.63 3.21 0.98
N ASP A 350 17.92 4.50 1.16
CA ASP A 350 17.16 5.61 0.58
C ASP A 350 15.67 5.55 0.93
N TYR A 351 15.35 5.05 2.14
CA TYR A 351 13.98 4.93 2.65
C TYR A 351 13.24 6.26 2.56
N ILE A 352 12.04 6.27 1.99
CA ILE A 352 11.25 7.48 1.76
C ILE A 352 10.26 7.68 2.90
N ASP A 353 10.36 8.82 3.59
CA ASP A 353 9.40 9.18 4.64
C ASP A 353 8.97 10.64 4.53
N LEU A 354 7.85 10.97 5.19
CA LEU A 354 7.27 12.30 5.25
C LEU A 354 7.87 13.10 6.42
N VAL A 355 8.71 14.07 6.11
CA VAL A 355 9.45 14.85 7.11
C VAL A 355 8.97 16.29 7.22
N THR A 356 9.14 16.89 8.39
CA THR A 356 8.93 18.33 8.60
C THR A 356 10.22 19.08 8.25
N ILE A 357 10.14 19.98 7.26
CA ILE A 357 11.27 20.77 6.77
C ILE A 357 11.27 22.23 7.26
N GLY A 358 10.24 22.64 7.96
CA GLY A 358 10.11 23.99 8.48
C GLY A 358 8.72 24.26 9.02
N LYS A 359 8.46 25.53 9.31
CA LYS A 359 7.18 26.03 9.78
C LYS A 359 6.72 27.21 8.91
N THR A 360 5.43 27.34 8.71
CA THR A 360 4.81 28.52 8.10
C THR A 360 4.90 29.71 9.04
N ALA A 361 4.63 30.93 8.55
CA ALA A 361 4.57 32.14 9.38
C ALA A 361 3.55 32.03 10.55
N LYS A 362 2.58 31.11 10.45
CA LYS A 362 1.59 30.81 11.49
C LYS A 362 2.03 29.67 12.43
N GLY A 363 3.29 29.20 12.34
CA GLY A 363 3.83 28.15 13.18
C GLY A 363 3.44 26.71 12.77
N ALA A 364 2.61 26.52 11.74
CA ALA A 364 2.20 25.20 11.29
C ALA A 364 3.30 24.51 10.45
N ALA A 365 3.38 23.17 10.50
CA ALA A 365 4.44 22.40 9.85
C ALA A 365 4.42 22.50 8.33
N ILE A 366 5.60 22.64 7.72
CA ILE A 366 5.86 22.43 6.30
C ILE A 366 6.47 21.04 6.17
N LYS A 367 5.85 20.19 5.36
CA LYS A 367 6.25 18.77 5.21
C LYS A 367 6.58 18.45 3.76
N THR A 368 7.54 17.55 3.55
CA THR A 368 7.85 16.97 2.25
C THR A 368 8.29 15.50 2.40
N TYR A 369 8.20 14.72 1.33
CA TYR A 369 8.82 13.41 1.31
C TYR A 369 10.32 13.55 1.04
N LYS A 370 11.14 12.79 1.76
CA LYS A 370 12.59 12.72 1.56
C LYS A 370 13.10 11.30 1.68
N ASN A 371 14.22 11.01 1.03
CA ASN A 371 15.01 9.84 1.34
C ASN A 371 15.72 10.10 2.68
N VAL A 372 15.30 9.43 3.75
CA VAL A 372 15.71 9.72 5.14
C VAL A 372 16.74 8.74 5.68
N GLY A 373 17.46 8.03 4.79
CA GLY A 373 18.51 7.10 5.20
C GLY A 373 18.11 5.64 5.05
N GLU A 374 18.09 4.83 6.10
CA GLU A 374 17.80 3.41 5.97
C GLU A 374 16.77 2.90 6.98
N ALA A 375 16.03 1.87 6.55
CA ALA A 375 15.20 1.06 7.43
C ALA A 375 15.79 -0.36 7.51
N ARG A 376 15.76 -0.97 8.69
CA ARG A 376 16.19 -2.35 8.92
C ARG A 376 15.07 -3.13 9.56
N THR A 377 14.84 -4.33 9.06
CA THR A 377 13.89 -5.28 9.62
C THR A 377 14.57 -6.63 9.76
N HIS A 378 14.36 -7.31 10.87
CA HIS A 378 14.79 -8.69 11.08
C HIS A 378 13.77 -9.44 11.90
N GLY A 379 13.75 -10.74 11.74
CA GLY A 379 12.78 -11.56 12.41
C GLY A 379 12.97 -13.04 12.20
N ALA A 380 12.01 -13.80 12.74
CA ALA A 380 11.89 -15.23 12.58
C ALA A 380 10.44 -15.60 12.29
N GLU A 381 10.25 -16.60 11.45
CA GLU A 381 8.95 -17.16 11.09
C GLU A 381 8.92 -18.65 11.40
N LEU A 382 7.75 -19.12 11.84
CA LEU A 382 7.47 -20.54 12.04
C LEU A 382 6.10 -20.86 11.44
N SER A 383 6.04 -21.87 10.60
CA SER A 383 4.80 -22.37 10.02
C SER A 383 4.70 -23.89 10.27
N VAL A 384 3.54 -24.31 10.74
CA VAL A 384 3.23 -25.72 10.97
C VAL A 384 1.87 -26.02 10.35
N THR A 385 1.83 -27.08 9.54
CA THR A 385 0.57 -27.66 9.05
C THR A 385 0.50 -29.11 9.46
N HIS A 386 -0.60 -29.57 10.01
CA HIS A 386 -0.79 -30.96 10.43
C HIS A 386 -2.12 -31.50 9.93
N LYS A 387 -2.10 -32.70 9.33
CA LYS A 387 -3.28 -33.46 8.94
C LYS A 387 -3.57 -34.52 10.02
N PHE A 388 -4.60 -34.33 10.79
CA PHE A 388 -5.05 -35.34 11.76
C PHE A 388 -5.63 -36.56 11.05
N SER A 389 -6.41 -36.31 9.99
CA SER A 389 -7.04 -37.30 9.13
C SER A 389 -7.21 -36.77 7.73
N ASP A 390 -7.82 -37.53 6.83
CA ASP A 390 -8.19 -37.06 5.50
C ASP A 390 -9.27 -35.98 5.52
N LEU A 391 -10.00 -35.88 6.64
CA LEU A 391 -11.08 -34.88 6.83
C LEU A 391 -10.58 -33.62 7.54
N TRP A 392 -9.60 -33.70 8.43
CA TRP A 392 -9.22 -32.63 9.31
C TRP A 392 -7.75 -32.23 9.16
N SER A 393 -7.54 -30.95 8.97
CA SER A 393 -6.19 -30.36 9.04
C SER A 393 -6.20 -29.06 9.84
N VAL A 394 -5.05 -28.74 10.44
CA VAL A 394 -4.80 -27.47 11.14
C VAL A 394 -3.54 -26.83 10.61
N TYR A 395 -3.46 -25.53 10.71
CA TYR A 395 -2.22 -24.80 10.51
C TYR A 395 -2.03 -23.72 11.58
N ALA A 396 -0.78 -23.38 11.84
CA ALA A 396 -0.39 -22.27 12.69
C ALA A 396 0.86 -21.61 12.10
N ASN A 397 0.81 -20.27 11.98
CA ASN A 397 1.92 -19.45 11.54
C ASN A 397 2.22 -18.42 12.62
N TYR A 398 3.48 -18.22 12.91
CA TYR A 398 3.93 -17.22 13.85
C TYR A 398 5.09 -16.45 13.26
N THR A 399 5.00 -15.12 13.28
CA THR A 399 6.08 -14.21 12.89
C THR A 399 6.45 -13.32 14.08
N TRP A 400 7.73 -13.32 14.42
CA TRP A 400 8.33 -12.33 15.28
C TRP A 400 9.23 -11.43 14.44
N GLN A 401 9.07 -10.11 14.57
CA GLN A 401 9.86 -9.17 13.80
C GLN A 401 10.11 -7.86 14.54
N LEU A 402 11.25 -7.26 14.27
CA LEU A 402 11.62 -5.93 14.73
C LEU A 402 12.04 -5.08 13.54
N GLY A 403 11.50 -3.86 13.44
CA GLY A 403 11.86 -2.90 12.42
C GLY A 403 12.30 -1.59 13.04
N LYS A 404 13.37 -1.00 12.50
CA LYS A 404 13.86 0.30 12.91
C LYS A 404 14.22 1.15 11.70
N VAL A 405 13.93 2.45 11.78
CA VAL A 405 14.46 3.44 10.86
C VAL A 405 15.73 3.99 11.50
N ALA A 406 16.87 3.77 10.85
CA ALA A 406 18.19 4.11 11.34
C ALA A 406 18.72 5.28 10.54
N ASP A 407 18.26 6.49 10.80
CA ASP A 407 18.97 7.70 10.41
C ASP A 407 18.47 8.94 11.15
N ALA A 408 19.43 9.80 11.51
CA ALA A 408 19.23 11.02 12.26
C ALA A 408 19.32 12.30 11.41
N ASP A 409 19.78 12.24 10.17
CA ASP A 409 20.11 13.43 9.36
C ASP A 409 18.93 14.35 9.06
N ASN A 410 17.71 13.88 9.32
CA ASN A 410 16.49 14.61 9.01
C ASN A 410 15.54 14.83 10.20
N GLY A 411 16.06 14.80 11.43
CA GLY A 411 15.29 15.07 12.64
C GLY A 411 14.51 13.89 13.19
N TYR A 412 14.75 12.68 12.70
CA TYR A 412 14.28 11.44 13.32
C TYR A 412 15.28 10.97 14.35
N ALA A 413 14.81 10.65 15.55
CA ALA A 413 15.64 9.99 16.52
C ALA A 413 16.13 8.65 15.97
N MET A 414 17.43 8.39 16.08
CA MET A 414 18.01 7.08 15.78
C MET A 414 17.23 5.99 16.52
N GLY A 415 16.76 4.97 15.79
CA GLY A 415 16.07 3.84 16.39
C GLY A 415 14.56 4.02 16.57
N ARG A 416 13.93 4.99 15.89
CA ARG A 416 12.47 5.02 15.80
C ARG A 416 11.96 3.67 15.32
N ASP A 417 11.02 3.08 16.07
CA ASP A 417 10.39 1.82 15.67
C ASP A 417 9.67 2.01 14.31
N TYR A 418 9.91 1.08 13.42
CA TYR A 418 9.12 0.93 12.22
C TYR A 418 7.72 0.46 12.64
N GLU A 419 6.66 1.07 12.15
CA GLU A 419 5.27 0.77 12.54
C GLU A 419 4.80 -0.57 11.98
N ILE A 420 5.44 -1.67 12.40
CA ILE A 420 5.07 -3.04 12.06
C ILE A 420 4.72 -3.82 13.34
N PRO A 421 3.74 -4.71 13.30
CA PRO A 421 3.44 -5.59 14.42
C PRO A 421 4.68 -6.43 14.77
N ARG A 422 5.05 -6.47 16.05
CA ARG A 422 6.19 -7.29 16.52
C ARG A 422 5.87 -8.78 16.54
N HIS A 423 4.63 -9.12 16.77
CA HIS A 423 4.13 -10.47 16.85
C HIS A 423 2.89 -10.59 15.96
N LEU A 424 2.88 -11.58 15.10
CA LEU A 424 1.73 -11.97 14.30
C LEU A 424 1.50 -13.46 14.50
N PHE A 425 0.29 -13.82 14.86
CA PHE A 425 -0.11 -15.21 14.97
C PHE A 425 -1.35 -15.45 14.11
N HIS A 426 -1.29 -16.44 13.24
CA HIS A 426 -2.40 -16.85 12.40
C HIS A 426 -2.56 -18.36 12.49
N SER A 427 -3.78 -18.83 12.76
CA SER A 427 -4.08 -20.26 12.85
C SER A 427 -5.44 -20.55 12.24
N GLY A 428 -5.62 -21.77 11.78
CA GLY A 428 -6.89 -22.20 11.23
C GLY A 428 -7.08 -23.71 11.28
N VAL A 429 -8.34 -24.10 11.19
CA VAL A 429 -8.79 -25.49 11.12
C VAL A 429 -9.61 -25.65 9.84
N THR A 430 -9.29 -26.68 9.08
CA THR A 430 -10.03 -27.04 7.88
C THR A 430 -10.65 -28.42 8.04
N TYR A 431 -11.96 -28.51 7.77
CA TYR A 431 -12.70 -29.75 7.62
C TYR A 431 -13.08 -29.92 6.14
N THR A 432 -12.72 -31.05 5.54
CA THR A 432 -13.04 -31.38 4.14
C THR A 432 -13.72 -32.74 4.06
N ASN A 433 -15.01 -32.74 3.68
CA ASN A 433 -15.79 -33.95 3.40
C ASN A 433 -16.69 -33.64 2.21
N HIS A 434 -16.32 -34.16 1.03
CA HIS A 434 -17.01 -33.84 -0.23
C HIS A 434 -18.53 -33.99 -0.11
N PRO A 435 -19.34 -32.97 -0.54
CA PRO A 435 -18.91 -31.77 -1.29
C PRO A 435 -18.53 -30.58 -0.40
N TRP A 436 -18.40 -30.72 0.93
CA TRP A 436 -18.23 -29.65 1.87
C TRP A 436 -16.75 -29.41 2.21
N THR A 437 -16.35 -28.14 2.23
CA THR A 437 -15.11 -27.70 2.88
C THR A 437 -15.45 -26.51 3.79
N VAL A 438 -15.11 -26.64 5.06
CA VAL A 438 -15.29 -25.58 6.06
C VAL A 438 -13.92 -25.20 6.60
N ASN A 439 -13.63 -23.89 6.60
CA ASN A 439 -12.41 -23.33 7.13
C ASN A 439 -12.74 -22.28 8.20
N VAL A 440 -12.06 -22.34 9.34
CA VAL A 440 -12.18 -21.35 10.41
C VAL A 440 -10.79 -20.84 10.73
N ASP A 441 -10.60 -19.52 10.57
CA ASP A 441 -9.32 -18.84 10.73
C ASP A 441 -9.37 -17.81 11.86
N SER A 442 -8.23 -17.62 12.51
CA SER A 442 -8.02 -16.59 13.53
C SER A 442 -6.67 -15.90 13.33
N MET A 443 -6.63 -14.59 13.47
CA MET A 443 -5.42 -13.78 13.37
C MET A 443 -5.34 -12.80 14.55
N PHE A 444 -4.18 -12.74 15.19
CA PHE A 444 -3.85 -11.85 16.32
C PHE A 444 -2.61 -11.03 16.03
#